data_c5de3d3d7d967da1d2d570faa400a554
#
_entry.id   c5de3d3d7d967da1d2d570faa400a554
#
_cell.length_a   1.000
_cell.length_b   1.000
_cell.length_c   1.000
_cell.angle_alpha   90.00
_cell.angle_beta   90.00
_cell.angle_gamma   90.00
#
_symmetry.space_group_name_H-M   'P 1'
#
loop_
_entity.id
_entity.type
_entity.pdbx_description
1 polymer ?
#
loop_
_entity_poly.entity_id
_entity_poly.type
_entity_poly.pdbx_seq_one_letter_code
_entity_poly.pdbx_strand_id
1 'polypeptide(L)'
;MLVVDDHDIVHWGMRLVLVQQDWVERCVPATTGDEAEDRARRYQPNVALVDLFVGDESGTDIARRVRAVHPSTRVLLISGAGRISATAARAAGAAGFVTKDRSAAEIVDAIRRIGAGEDVFDTPPGSVSSRAATNDGRLVHQRLTGREHEVLQLVAAGLTNAEIAAELRLSPNTVKEHASSMFRKLGARNRADAVVRAQRLGVLD
;
A
#
# COMPACT_ATOMS: atom_id res chain seq x y z
N MET A 1 2.12 7.29 16.98
CA MET A 1 2.17 6.89 15.56
C MET A 1 0.78 6.76 14.95
N LEU A 2 0.66 6.84 13.62
CA LEU A 2 -0.57 6.64 12.85
C LEU A 2 -0.52 5.27 12.17
N VAL A 3 -1.66 4.54 12.15
CA VAL A 3 -1.82 3.28 11.40
C VAL A 3 -3.00 3.45 10.45
N VAL A 4 -2.76 3.27 9.16
CA VAL A 4 -3.76 3.45 8.10
C VAL A 4 -3.97 2.14 7.36
N ASP A 5 -5.13 1.55 7.53
CA ASP A 5 -5.55 0.27 6.92
C ASP A 5 -7.08 0.21 6.97
N ASP A 6 -7.74 -0.33 5.98
CA ASP A 6 -9.21 -0.46 5.97
C ASP A 6 -9.70 -1.76 6.65
N HIS A 7 -8.78 -2.56 7.23
CA HIS A 7 -9.11 -3.77 7.96
C HIS A 7 -8.99 -3.58 9.47
N ASP A 8 -10.09 -3.72 10.20
CA ASP A 8 -10.14 -3.62 11.66
C ASP A 8 -9.18 -4.61 12.35
N ILE A 9 -9.03 -5.81 11.80
CA ILE A 9 -8.13 -6.84 12.37
C ILE A 9 -6.66 -6.38 12.36
N VAL A 10 -6.25 -5.59 11.38
CA VAL A 10 -4.90 -5.03 11.30
C VAL A 10 -4.70 -3.97 12.38
N HIS A 11 -5.69 -3.09 12.57
CA HIS A 11 -5.66 -2.10 13.66
C HIS A 11 -5.56 -2.76 15.03
N TRP A 12 -6.36 -3.80 15.25
CA TRP A 12 -6.34 -4.56 16.50
C TRP A 12 -4.98 -5.23 16.74
N GLY A 13 -4.48 -5.92 15.73
CA GLY A 13 -3.19 -6.60 15.80
C GLY A 13 -2.02 -5.64 16.01
N MET A 14 -1.94 -4.59 15.22
CA MET A 14 -0.90 -3.57 15.34
C MET A 14 -0.96 -2.86 16.70
N ARG A 15 -2.15 -2.48 17.15
CA ARG A 15 -2.30 -1.87 18.47
C ARG A 15 -1.80 -2.77 19.58
N LEU A 16 -2.18 -4.05 19.57
CA LEU A 16 -1.79 -5.01 20.61
C LEU A 16 -0.26 -5.12 20.73
N VAL A 17 0.43 -5.14 19.62
CA VAL A 17 1.89 -5.29 19.58
C VAL A 17 2.61 -3.96 19.85
N LEU A 18 2.09 -2.85 19.34
CA LEU A 18 2.73 -1.56 19.44
C LEU A 18 2.58 -0.89 20.80
N VAL A 19 1.45 -1.08 21.51
CA VAL A 19 1.28 -0.52 22.87
C VAL A 19 2.20 -1.16 23.90
N GLN A 20 2.80 -2.32 23.59
CA GLN A 20 3.78 -2.98 24.44
C GLN A 20 5.19 -2.41 24.29
N GLN A 21 5.39 -1.48 23.35
CA GLN A 21 6.69 -0.89 23.10
C GLN A 21 6.86 0.43 23.87
N ASP A 22 7.87 0.55 24.70
CA ASP A 22 8.14 1.74 25.54
C ASP A 22 8.33 3.04 24.73
N TRP A 23 8.69 2.93 23.45
CA TRP A 23 8.87 4.07 22.54
C TRP A 23 7.59 4.48 21.81
N VAL A 24 6.46 3.75 21.99
CA VAL A 24 5.17 4.07 21.39
C VAL A 24 4.26 4.76 22.41
N GLU A 25 4.24 6.06 22.42
CA GLU A 25 3.35 6.85 23.29
C GLU A 25 1.87 6.65 22.94
N ARG A 26 1.57 6.64 21.63
CA ARG A 26 0.17 6.56 21.15
C ARG A 26 0.11 5.91 19.76
N CYS A 27 -0.89 5.04 19.57
CA CYS A 27 -1.26 4.47 18.28
C CYS A 27 -2.65 4.98 17.88
N VAL A 28 -2.74 5.68 16.75
CA VAL A 28 -3.96 6.30 16.22
C VAL A 28 -4.37 5.57 14.95
N PRO A 29 -5.58 4.99 14.89
CA PRO A 29 -6.07 4.31 13.70
C PRO A 29 -6.66 5.30 12.70
N ALA A 30 -6.62 4.96 11.40
CA ALA A 30 -7.38 5.58 10.32
C ALA A 30 -7.75 4.50 9.29
N THR A 31 -8.97 4.54 8.77
CA THR A 31 -9.51 3.54 7.83
C THR A 31 -9.63 4.09 6.41
N THR A 32 -9.41 5.39 6.21
CA THR A 32 -9.44 6.08 4.91
C THR A 32 -8.31 7.10 4.81
N GLY A 33 -8.04 7.57 3.59
CA GLY A 33 -7.07 8.64 3.37
C GLY A 33 -7.48 9.97 4.00
N ASP A 34 -8.77 10.29 4.02
CA ASP A 34 -9.29 11.51 4.65
C ASP A 34 -9.09 11.47 6.17
N GLU A 35 -9.41 10.34 6.80
CA GLU A 35 -9.13 10.14 8.21
C GLU A 35 -7.62 10.21 8.51
N ALA A 36 -6.80 9.62 7.65
CA ALA A 36 -5.35 9.65 7.83
C ALA A 36 -4.80 11.08 7.81
N GLU A 37 -5.29 11.92 6.90
CA GLU A 37 -4.92 13.33 6.82
C GLU A 37 -5.37 14.11 8.06
N ASP A 38 -6.63 13.95 8.49
CA ASP A 38 -7.15 14.62 9.68
C ASP A 38 -6.41 14.20 10.95
N ARG A 39 -6.10 12.91 11.09
CA ARG A 39 -5.32 12.39 12.21
C ARG A 39 -3.87 12.90 12.17
N ALA A 40 -3.26 12.96 10.99
CA ALA A 40 -1.91 13.51 10.84
C ALA A 40 -1.86 14.98 11.27
N ARG A 41 -2.84 15.78 10.86
CA ARG A 41 -2.96 17.19 11.25
C ARG A 41 -3.14 17.35 12.76
N ARG A 42 -4.01 16.52 13.36
CA ARG A 42 -4.38 16.64 14.78
C ARG A 42 -3.31 16.10 15.73
N TYR A 43 -2.71 14.96 15.40
CA TYR A 43 -1.85 14.22 16.32
C TYR A 43 -0.36 14.31 15.96
N GLN A 44 0.00 14.86 14.81
CA GLN A 44 1.37 15.08 14.35
C GLN A 44 2.29 13.85 14.58
N PRO A 45 1.94 12.68 14.03
CA PRO A 45 2.65 11.44 14.32
C PRO A 45 4.08 11.46 13.77
N ASN A 46 5.05 10.98 14.55
CA ASN A 46 6.43 10.81 14.06
C ASN A 46 6.51 9.74 12.96
N VAL A 47 5.71 8.69 13.07
CA VAL A 47 5.67 7.58 12.11
C VAL A 47 4.24 7.31 11.70
N ALA A 48 4.03 7.06 10.41
CA ALA A 48 2.79 6.52 9.85
C ALA A 48 3.07 5.17 9.17
N LEU A 49 2.37 4.13 9.61
CA LEU A 49 2.29 2.84 8.92
C LEU A 49 1.07 2.91 8.00
N VAL A 50 1.27 2.77 6.70
CA VAL A 50 0.20 2.96 5.70
C VAL A 50 0.13 1.73 4.80
N ASP A 51 -1.04 1.08 4.74
CA ASP A 51 -1.26 0.01 3.74
C ASP A 51 -1.12 0.59 2.33
N LEU A 52 -0.54 -0.18 1.45
CA LEU A 52 -0.37 0.19 0.05
C LEU A 52 -1.72 0.38 -0.66
N PHE A 53 -2.78 -0.26 -0.16
CA PHE A 53 -4.15 -0.14 -0.66
C PHE A 53 -5.12 -0.03 0.51
N VAL A 54 -5.79 1.11 0.64
CA VAL A 54 -6.78 1.42 1.67
C VAL A 54 -8.12 1.68 1.00
N GLY A 55 -9.02 0.71 1.03
CA GLY A 55 -10.24 0.78 0.21
C GLY A 55 -9.88 0.89 -1.29
N ASP A 56 -10.33 1.98 -1.90
CA ASP A 56 -10.05 2.29 -3.31
C ASP A 56 -8.88 3.29 -3.48
N GLU A 57 -8.24 3.70 -2.37
CA GLU A 57 -7.16 4.67 -2.38
C GLU A 57 -5.77 4.01 -2.41
N SER A 58 -4.83 4.66 -3.08
CA SER A 58 -3.42 4.24 -3.05
C SER A 58 -2.73 4.74 -1.79
N GLY A 59 -2.08 3.84 -1.05
CA GLY A 59 -1.26 4.21 0.10
C GLY A 59 -0.13 5.19 -0.22
N THR A 60 0.34 5.23 -1.48
CA THR A 60 1.31 6.24 -1.91
C THR A 60 0.71 7.64 -1.99
N ASP A 61 -0.57 7.77 -2.35
CA ASP A 61 -1.25 9.06 -2.37
C ASP A 61 -1.58 9.50 -0.94
N ILE A 62 -2.02 8.57 -0.09
CA ILE A 62 -2.21 8.81 1.35
C ILE A 62 -0.90 9.24 2.00
N ALA A 63 0.23 8.60 1.69
CA ALA A 63 1.55 8.98 2.20
C ALA A 63 1.91 10.44 1.84
N ARG A 64 1.63 10.87 0.60
CA ARG A 64 1.83 12.27 0.17
C ARG A 64 0.94 13.22 0.94
N ARG A 65 -0.34 12.90 1.13
CA ARG A 65 -1.31 13.73 1.87
C ARG A 65 -0.91 13.87 3.34
N VAL A 66 -0.56 12.78 4.00
CA VAL A 66 -0.07 12.78 5.40
C VAL A 66 1.16 13.69 5.54
N ARG A 67 2.13 13.57 4.61
CA ARG A 67 3.33 14.41 4.64
C ARG A 67 3.08 15.86 4.22
N ALA A 68 2.09 16.12 3.41
CA ALA A 68 1.71 17.50 3.07
C ALA A 68 1.23 18.29 4.29
N VAL A 69 0.50 17.62 5.20
CA VAL A 69 0.00 18.27 6.45
C VAL A 69 0.98 18.19 7.60
N HIS A 70 1.86 17.20 7.64
CA HIS A 70 2.92 17.08 8.64
C HIS A 70 4.22 16.52 8.01
N PRO A 71 5.09 17.36 7.44
CA PRO A 71 6.27 16.94 6.67
C PRO A 71 7.29 16.07 7.43
N SER A 72 7.34 16.19 8.76
CA SER A 72 8.22 15.38 9.62
C SER A 72 7.73 13.97 9.86
N THR A 73 6.49 13.63 9.49
CA THR A 73 6.02 12.25 9.56
C THR A 73 6.81 11.36 8.61
N ARG A 74 7.46 10.35 9.15
CA ARG A 74 8.12 9.30 8.36
C ARG A 74 7.13 8.19 8.04
N VAL A 75 6.96 7.89 6.76
CA VAL A 75 5.97 6.92 6.31
C VAL A 75 6.64 5.58 6.01
N LEU A 76 6.14 4.51 6.63
CA LEU A 76 6.40 3.12 6.28
C LEU A 76 5.19 2.58 5.52
N LEU A 77 5.38 2.23 4.26
CA LEU A 77 4.35 1.51 3.49
C LEU A 77 4.38 0.03 3.85
N ILE A 78 3.21 -0.58 3.95
CA ILE A 78 3.06 -2.02 4.20
C ILE A 78 2.08 -2.61 3.19
N SER A 79 2.28 -3.87 2.77
CA SER A 79 1.33 -4.52 1.85
C SER A 79 1.22 -6.02 2.11
N GLY A 80 0.00 -6.54 2.12
CA GLY A 80 -0.29 -7.98 2.15
C GLY A 80 -0.22 -8.62 0.76
N ALA A 81 -0.57 -7.86 -0.28
CA ALA A 81 -0.52 -8.30 -1.66
C ALA A 81 0.16 -7.25 -2.53
N GLY A 82 1.30 -7.59 -3.08
CA GLY A 82 1.98 -6.70 -4.00
C GLY A 82 3.24 -6.04 -3.43
N ARG A 83 4.06 -5.57 -4.35
CA ARG A 83 5.33 -4.89 -4.05
C ARG A 83 5.37 -3.56 -4.78
N ILE A 84 5.93 -2.58 -4.13
CA ILE A 84 6.31 -1.31 -4.74
C ILE A 84 7.83 -1.27 -4.84
N SER A 85 8.38 -0.70 -5.90
CA SER A 85 9.82 -0.49 -5.96
C SER A 85 10.25 0.55 -4.92
N ALA A 86 11.46 0.40 -4.38
CA ALA A 86 12.01 1.39 -3.45
C ALA A 86 12.03 2.81 -4.06
N THR A 87 12.29 2.91 -5.38
CA THR A 87 12.24 4.18 -6.11
C THR A 87 10.83 4.79 -6.11
N ALA A 88 9.79 4.00 -6.39
CA ALA A 88 8.41 4.49 -6.39
C ALA A 88 7.93 4.85 -4.98
N ALA A 89 8.32 4.06 -3.96
CA ALA A 89 8.00 4.36 -2.57
C ALA A 89 8.67 5.67 -2.12
N ARG A 90 9.96 5.88 -2.45
CA ARG A 90 10.65 7.15 -2.18
C ARG A 90 10.03 8.33 -2.92
N ALA A 91 9.62 8.15 -4.17
CA ALA A 91 8.93 9.19 -4.94
C ALA A 91 7.57 9.59 -4.32
N ALA A 92 6.94 8.68 -3.57
CA ALA A 92 5.76 8.97 -2.75
C ALA A 92 6.11 9.59 -1.39
N GLY A 93 7.40 9.77 -1.09
CA GLY A 93 7.89 10.31 0.18
C GLY A 93 7.94 9.28 1.31
N ALA A 94 7.80 7.97 1.02
CA ALA A 94 7.95 6.96 2.04
C ALA A 94 9.43 6.76 2.40
N ALA A 95 9.68 6.56 3.69
CA ALA A 95 10.98 6.20 4.25
C ALA A 95 11.19 4.68 4.25
N GLY A 96 10.16 3.89 3.94
CA GLY A 96 10.29 2.44 3.86
C GLY A 96 9.11 1.74 3.24
N PHE A 97 9.35 0.45 2.96
CA PHE A 97 8.33 -0.50 2.52
C PHE A 97 8.65 -1.88 3.08
N VAL A 98 7.64 -2.53 3.65
CA VAL A 98 7.71 -3.92 4.14
C VAL A 98 6.46 -4.69 3.70
N THR A 99 6.55 -6.01 3.65
CA THR A 99 5.40 -6.87 3.35
C THR A 99 4.72 -7.36 4.65
N LYS A 100 3.39 -7.60 4.60
CA LYS A 100 2.60 -8.11 5.75
C LYS A 100 2.89 -9.58 6.06
N ASP A 101 3.62 -10.30 5.21
CA ASP A 101 4.07 -11.67 5.44
C ASP A 101 5.25 -11.78 6.42
N ARG A 102 5.83 -10.64 6.80
CA ARG A 102 6.82 -10.58 7.87
C ARG A 102 6.20 -10.83 9.24
N SER A 103 7.00 -11.35 10.15
CA SER A 103 6.60 -11.50 11.54
C SER A 103 6.28 -10.13 12.17
N ALA A 104 5.41 -10.14 13.19
CA ALA A 104 5.10 -8.92 13.94
C ALA A 104 6.35 -8.24 14.50
N ALA A 105 7.34 -9.02 14.95
CA ALA A 105 8.60 -8.52 15.49
C ALA A 105 9.42 -7.77 14.43
N GLU A 106 9.48 -8.28 13.20
CA GLU A 106 10.17 -7.62 12.10
C GLU A 106 9.47 -6.32 11.67
N ILE A 107 8.13 -6.31 11.68
CA ILE A 107 7.36 -5.09 11.37
C ILE A 107 7.60 -4.04 12.46
N VAL A 108 7.59 -4.42 13.74
CA VAL A 108 7.90 -3.53 14.87
C VAL A 108 9.31 -2.97 14.79
N ASP A 109 10.31 -3.81 14.45
CA ASP A 109 11.69 -3.35 14.25
C ASP A 109 11.79 -2.36 13.08
N ALA A 110 11.11 -2.63 11.96
CA ALA A 110 11.06 -1.70 10.85
C ALA A 110 10.45 -0.34 11.25
N ILE A 111 9.35 -0.34 12.00
CA ILE A 111 8.72 0.89 12.51
C ILE A 111 9.68 1.65 13.43
N ARG A 112 10.36 0.96 14.33
CA ARG A 112 11.34 1.55 15.26
C ARG A 112 12.49 2.22 14.50
N ARG A 113 13.06 1.55 13.52
CA ARG A 113 14.15 2.06 12.67
C ARG A 113 13.71 3.28 11.86
N ILE A 114 12.50 3.23 11.27
CA ILE A 114 11.90 4.39 10.61
C ILE A 114 11.78 5.57 11.59
N GLY A 115 11.31 5.32 12.83
CA GLY A 115 11.21 6.34 13.87
C GLY A 115 12.55 6.92 14.29
N ALA A 116 13.62 6.12 14.23
CA ALA A 116 15.01 6.55 14.49
C ALA A 116 15.65 7.31 13.31
N GLY A 117 14.94 7.47 12.18
CA GLY A 117 15.43 8.22 11.03
C GLY A 117 16.06 7.35 9.92
N GLU A 118 16.07 6.03 10.08
CA GLU A 118 16.58 5.13 9.05
C GLU A 118 15.55 4.94 7.92
N ASP A 119 16.04 4.61 6.73
CA ASP A 119 15.22 4.12 5.62
C ASP A 119 15.19 2.59 5.63
N VAL A 120 13.99 2.00 5.52
CA VAL A 120 13.79 0.54 5.55
C VAL A 120 13.05 0.08 4.31
N PHE A 121 13.75 -0.54 3.38
CA PHE A 121 13.13 -1.11 2.18
C PHE A 121 13.45 -2.60 2.10
N ASP A 122 12.41 -3.43 1.97
CA ASP A 122 12.59 -4.84 1.71
C ASP A 122 13.33 -5.06 0.40
N THR A 123 14.53 -5.58 0.51
CA THR A 123 15.28 -6.05 -0.65
C THR A 123 14.77 -7.46 -0.99
N PRO A 124 14.40 -7.76 -2.24
CA PRO A 124 14.05 -9.12 -2.62
C PRO A 124 15.19 -10.07 -2.26
N PRO A 125 14.92 -11.27 -1.70
CA PRO A 125 15.96 -12.28 -1.55
C PRO A 125 16.50 -12.61 -2.96
N GLY A 126 17.80 -12.29 -3.19
CA GLY A 126 18.49 -12.56 -4.46
C GLY A 126 18.98 -11.34 -5.24
N SER A 127 18.73 -10.10 -4.81
CA SER A 127 19.37 -8.93 -5.44
C SER A 127 20.73 -8.66 -4.80
N VAL A 128 21.77 -9.36 -5.30
CA VAL A 128 23.16 -8.92 -5.12
C VAL A 128 23.30 -7.56 -5.81
N SER A 129 23.90 -6.62 -5.12
CA SER A 129 24.25 -5.30 -5.64
C SER A 129 24.81 -5.38 -7.04
N SER A 130 24.06 -4.97 -8.05
CA SER A 130 24.63 -4.60 -9.33
C SER A 130 24.39 -3.11 -9.54
N ARG A 131 25.47 -2.35 -9.32
CA ARG A 131 25.63 -1.03 -9.90
C ARG A 131 25.53 -1.19 -11.42
N ALA A 132 24.50 -0.66 -11.99
CA ALA A 132 24.50 0.02 -13.27
C ALA A 132 23.07 0.42 -13.59
N ALA A 133 22.76 1.68 -13.40
CA ALA A 133 21.62 2.31 -14.03
C ALA A 133 21.92 2.35 -15.53
N THR A 134 21.09 1.72 -16.32
CA THR A 134 20.81 2.20 -17.66
C THR A 134 19.31 2.33 -17.82
N ASN A 135 18.96 3.56 -18.06
CA ASN A 135 17.71 4.08 -18.48
C ASN A 135 17.19 3.27 -19.68
N ASP A 136 16.18 2.47 -19.51
CA ASP A 136 15.26 2.19 -20.60
C ASP A 136 13.88 1.90 -20.03
N GLY A 137 12.98 2.85 -20.25
CA GLY A 137 11.60 2.85 -19.79
C GLY A 137 10.73 1.82 -20.50
N ARG A 138 11.07 0.56 -20.41
CA ARG A 138 10.20 -0.56 -20.73
C ARG A 138 9.64 -1.13 -19.44
N LEU A 139 8.49 -0.58 -19.02
CA LEU A 139 7.56 -1.29 -18.14
C LEU A 139 7.27 -2.66 -18.78
N VAL A 140 7.89 -3.70 -18.21
CA VAL A 140 7.49 -5.06 -18.52
C VAL A 140 6.08 -5.21 -17.97
N HIS A 141 5.10 -5.05 -18.83
CA HIS A 141 3.69 -5.28 -18.52
C HIS A 141 3.53 -6.76 -18.19
N GLN A 142 3.53 -7.09 -16.91
CA GLN A 142 3.18 -8.44 -16.48
C GLN A 142 1.74 -8.69 -16.92
N ARG A 143 1.54 -9.74 -17.73
CA ARG A 143 0.20 -10.13 -18.19
C ARG A 143 -0.72 -10.35 -16.99
N LEU A 144 -1.94 -9.84 -17.08
CA LEU A 144 -2.98 -10.14 -16.10
C LEU A 144 -3.26 -11.65 -16.13
N THR A 145 -3.48 -12.24 -14.97
CA THR A 145 -4.03 -13.60 -14.87
C THR A 145 -5.50 -13.58 -15.33
N GLY A 146 -6.06 -14.73 -15.68
CA GLY A 146 -7.48 -14.82 -16.04
C GLY A 146 -8.39 -14.20 -14.97
N ARG A 147 -8.07 -14.41 -13.69
CA ARG A 147 -8.85 -13.90 -12.56
C ARG A 147 -8.73 -12.38 -12.40
N GLU A 148 -7.55 -11.83 -12.59
CA GLU A 148 -7.34 -10.38 -12.59
C GLU A 148 -8.04 -9.71 -13.78
N HIS A 149 -8.13 -10.41 -14.92
CA HIS A 149 -8.86 -9.91 -16.09
C HIS A 149 -10.38 -9.89 -15.84
N GLU A 150 -10.93 -10.94 -15.23
CA GLU A 150 -12.35 -10.99 -14.84
C GLU A 150 -12.68 -9.86 -13.85
N VAL A 151 -11.84 -9.66 -12.83
CA VAL A 151 -11.98 -8.56 -11.87
C VAL A 151 -11.91 -7.22 -12.60
N LEU A 152 -10.98 -7.04 -13.54
CA LEU A 152 -10.84 -5.81 -14.32
C LEU A 152 -12.09 -5.48 -15.13
N GLN A 153 -12.71 -6.47 -15.77
CA GLN A 153 -13.96 -6.28 -16.52
C GLN A 153 -15.09 -5.79 -15.63
N LEU A 154 -15.25 -6.39 -14.44
CA LEU A 154 -16.28 -6.00 -13.49
C LEU A 154 -15.99 -4.64 -12.83
N VAL A 155 -14.71 -4.32 -12.62
CA VAL A 155 -14.25 -2.98 -12.21
C VAL A 155 -14.61 -1.95 -13.26
N ALA A 156 -14.41 -2.24 -14.55
CA ALA A 156 -14.77 -1.35 -15.65
C ALA A 156 -16.27 -1.18 -15.80
N ALA A 157 -17.04 -2.22 -15.46
CA ALA A 157 -18.51 -2.16 -15.40
C ALA A 157 -19.04 -1.37 -14.18
N GLY A 158 -18.16 -0.88 -13.31
CA GLY A 158 -18.53 -0.02 -12.18
C GLY A 158 -18.94 -0.76 -10.89
N LEU A 159 -18.79 -2.10 -10.82
CA LEU A 159 -19.17 -2.89 -9.65
C LEU A 159 -18.22 -2.63 -8.48
N THR A 160 -18.75 -2.54 -7.27
CA THR A 160 -17.97 -2.51 -6.02
C THR A 160 -17.29 -3.85 -5.75
N ASN A 161 -16.30 -3.88 -4.88
CA ASN A 161 -15.62 -5.14 -4.51
C ASN A 161 -16.58 -6.18 -3.89
N ALA A 162 -17.64 -5.73 -3.21
CA ALA A 162 -18.66 -6.62 -2.66
C ALA A 162 -19.52 -7.26 -3.76
N GLU A 163 -19.92 -6.48 -4.76
CA GLU A 163 -20.67 -6.97 -5.92
C GLU A 163 -19.83 -7.91 -6.80
N ILE A 164 -18.55 -7.56 -7.02
CA ILE A 164 -17.59 -8.42 -7.72
C ILE A 164 -17.40 -9.74 -6.97
N ALA A 165 -17.32 -9.69 -5.65
CA ALA A 165 -17.21 -10.87 -4.81
C ALA A 165 -18.43 -11.80 -4.95
N ALA A 166 -19.63 -11.24 -4.97
CA ALA A 166 -20.86 -11.97 -5.19
C ALA A 166 -20.89 -12.62 -6.59
N GLU A 167 -20.54 -11.86 -7.63
CA GLU A 167 -20.54 -12.31 -9.02
C GLU A 167 -19.53 -13.45 -9.25
N LEU A 168 -18.33 -13.30 -8.69
CA LEU A 168 -17.23 -14.25 -8.87
C LEU A 168 -17.22 -15.39 -7.82
N ARG A 169 -18.17 -15.42 -6.89
CA ARG A 169 -18.24 -16.35 -5.74
C ARG A 169 -16.94 -16.37 -4.91
N LEU A 170 -16.43 -15.20 -4.62
CA LEU A 170 -15.23 -14.97 -3.81
C LEU A 170 -15.58 -14.24 -2.53
N SER A 171 -14.61 -14.11 -1.62
CA SER A 171 -14.72 -13.15 -0.53
C SER A 171 -14.37 -11.74 -1.04
N PRO A 172 -14.94 -10.67 -0.45
CA PRO A 172 -14.55 -9.29 -0.79
C PRO A 172 -13.04 -9.05 -0.61
N ASN A 173 -12.44 -9.71 0.37
CA ASN A 173 -10.99 -9.63 0.61
C ASN A 173 -10.19 -10.25 -0.54
N THR A 174 -10.61 -11.40 -1.07
CA THR A 174 -9.97 -12.04 -2.23
C THR A 174 -10.08 -11.16 -3.48
N VAL A 175 -11.22 -10.50 -3.68
CA VAL A 175 -11.40 -9.53 -4.78
C VAL A 175 -10.45 -8.37 -4.62
N LYS A 176 -10.31 -7.83 -3.40
CA LYS A 176 -9.36 -6.76 -3.10
C LYS A 176 -7.92 -7.17 -3.43
N GLU A 177 -7.52 -8.38 -3.10
CA GLU A 177 -6.18 -8.91 -3.43
C GLU A 177 -5.95 -8.97 -4.95
N HIS A 178 -6.93 -9.49 -5.70
CA HIS A 178 -6.86 -9.52 -7.17
C HIS A 178 -6.83 -8.12 -7.77
N ALA A 179 -7.65 -7.20 -7.28
CA ALA A 179 -7.67 -5.81 -7.73
C ALA A 179 -6.32 -5.12 -7.45
N SER A 180 -5.76 -5.30 -6.27
CA SER A 180 -4.46 -4.75 -5.89
C SER A 180 -3.34 -5.26 -6.78
N SER A 181 -3.32 -6.57 -7.06
CA SER A 181 -2.34 -7.18 -7.97
C SER A 181 -2.50 -6.65 -9.40
N MET A 182 -3.74 -6.52 -9.87
CA MET A 182 -4.10 -5.97 -11.18
C MET A 182 -3.66 -4.50 -11.31
N PHE A 183 -3.96 -3.64 -10.32
CA PHE A 183 -3.55 -2.24 -10.34
C PHE A 183 -2.03 -2.10 -10.47
N ARG A 184 -1.30 -2.92 -9.72
CA ARG A 184 0.17 -2.97 -9.84
C ARG A 184 0.63 -3.34 -11.24
N LYS A 185 0.07 -4.39 -11.84
CA LYS A 185 0.44 -4.88 -13.17
C LYS A 185 0.13 -3.84 -14.26
N LEU A 186 -0.96 -3.08 -14.08
CA LEU A 186 -1.33 -1.98 -14.97
C LEU A 186 -0.56 -0.68 -14.65
N GLY A 187 0.19 -0.62 -13.56
CA GLY A 187 0.83 0.60 -13.07
C GLY A 187 -0.17 1.66 -12.64
N ALA A 188 -1.39 1.26 -12.28
CA ALA A 188 -2.49 2.14 -11.93
C ALA A 188 -2.39 2.61 -10.48
N ARG A 189 -2.76 3.87 -10.25
CA ARG A 189 -2.75 4.52 -8.94
C ARG A 189 -4.04 4.32 -8.15
N ASN A 190 -5.13 4.11 -8.85
CA ASN A 190 -6.46 3.87 -8.30
C ASN A 190 -7.33 3.13 -9.31
N ARG A 191 -8.58 2.81 -8.90
CA ARG A 191 -9.56 2.10 -9.70
C ARG A 191 -9.85 2.76 -11.05
N ALA A 192 -10.07 4.07 -11.07
CA ALA A 192 -10.35 4.81 -12.30
C ALA A 192 -9.13 4.83 -13.25
N ASP A 193 -7.93 5.04 -12.71
CA ASP A 193 -6.67 5.00 -13.46
C ASP A 193 -6.41 3.59 -14.03
N ALA A 194 -6.84 2.53 -13.34
CA ALA A 194 -6.72 1.16 -13.82
C ALA A 194 -7.56 0.92 -15.09
N VAL A 195 -8.80 1.39 -15.11
CA VAL A 195 -9.68 1.28 -16.29
C VAL A 195 -9.10 2.05 -17.47
N VAL A 196 -8.70 3.30 -17.27
CA VAL A 196 -8.11 4.14 -18.33
C VAL A 196 -6.82 3.52 -18.89
N ARG A 197 -5.97 2.99 -18.03
CA ARG A 197 -4.73 2.32 -18.47
C ARG A 197 -4.99 1.01 -19.20
N ALA A 198 -5.93 0.21 -18.71
CA ALA A 198 -6.31 -1.04 -19.36
C ALA A 198 -6.85 -0.82 -20.77
N GLN A 199 -7.68 0.23 -20.98
CA GLN A 199 -8.14 0.64 -22.32
C GLN A 199 -6.99 1.09 -23.20
N ARG A 200 -6.07 1.94 -22.71
CA ARG A 200 -4.89 2.37 -23.47
C ARG A 200 -3.95 1.23 -23.86
N LEU A 201 -3.92 0.17 -23.08
CA LEU A 201 -3.11 -1.02 -23.31
C LEU A 201 -3.82 -2.09 -24.17
N GLY A 202 -5.08 -1.84 -24.56
CA GLY A 202 -5.89 -2.81 -25.30
C GLY A 202 -6.22 -4.08 -24.50
N VAL A 203 -6.26 -3.98 -23.19
CA VAL A 203 -6.63 -5.06 -22.24
C VAL A 203 -8.13 -5.02 -21.95
N LEU A 204 -8.77 -3.89 -22.14
CA LEU A 204 -10.21 -3.64 -22.15
C LEU A 204 -10.61 -3.00 -23.49
N ASP A 205 -11.77 -3.40 -23.99
CA ASP A 205 -12.40 -2.81 -25.17
C ASP A 205 -12.99 -1.42 -24.86
#